data_62acede52b398462e1c976a0dc875a18
#
_entry.id   62acede52b398462e1c976a0dc875a18
#
_cell.length_a   1.000
_cell.length_b   1.000
_cell.length_c   1.000
_cell.angle_alpha   90.00
_cell.angle_beta   90.00
_cell.angle_gamma   90.00
#
_symmetry.space_group_name_H-M   'P 1'
#
loop_
_entity.id
_entity.type
_entity.pdbx_description
1 polymer ?
#
loop_
_entity_poly.entity_id
_entity_poly.type
_entity_poly.pdbx_seq_one_letter_code
_entity_poly.pdbx_strand_id
1 'polypeptide(L)'
;MLRFAASLLLLAMSAAAAVKIEKTNYKGWPNSYRITNGEVELIVTSDIGPRIMRYAFVGGPNFFKEFTETLGKSGEPAWVLRGGHRVWAAPEDAVRTYAPDNGPVHIEIKGDTLEATEPAEPLTGLEKQIVVKLSPEGSSVEVLHRIKNAGKHTLEIAPWALTMMAPGGVAIHGFPPRGKHPEVLYPTNPLVMWAFSNLSDHRWRFTSKYLMLHQDPTNADPQKLGSFNKNTWAAYALNDGLFIKRYDAEDSPKNYPDFGCSFETFTNAEFLEMETLGPLQHLKPGASLQHVEHWTLHKSVHLRSYADPELDRLVLPLVTAR
;
A
#
# COMPACT_ATOMS: atom_id res chain seq x y z
N MET A 1 66.65 -10.05 -16.58
CA MET A 1 65.39 -10.54 -17.19
C MET A 1 64.29 -10.35 -16.22
N LEU A 2 63.54 -9.24 -16.27
CA LEU A 2 62.36 -8.96 -15.44
C LEU A 2 61.11 -9.53 -16.15
N ARG A 3 60.43 -10.44 -15.50
CA ARG A 3 59.13 -10.95 -15.96
C ARG A 3 58.00 -10.10 -15.35
N PHE A 4 57.31 -9.31 -16.18
CA PHE A 4 56.09 -8.65 -15.81
C PHE A 4 54.95 -9.68 -15.85
N ALA A 5 54.35 -9.94 -14.70
CA ALA A 5 53.07 -10.69 -14.62
C ALA A 5 51.94 -9.68 -14.76
N ALA A 6 51.18 -9.76 -15.86
CA ALA A 6 49.97 -8.99 -16.04
C ALA A 6 48.82 -9.70 -15.33
N SER A 7 48.32 -9.16 -14.23
CA SER A 7 47.10 -9.62 -13.57
C SER A 7 45.87 -9.12 -14.33
N LEU A 8 45.17 -10.02 -14.98
CA LEU A 8 43.87 -9.73 -15.57
C LEU A 8 42.81 -9.67 -14.45
N LEU A 9 42.33 -8.48 -14.12
CA LEU A 9 41.15 -8.30 -13.30
C LEU A 9 39.94 -8.61 -14.16
N LEU A 10 39.30 -9.78 -13.96
CA LEU A 10 37.97 -10.05 -14.47
C LEU A 10 36.95 -9.24 -13.64
N LEU A 11 36.47 -8.14 -14.19
CA LEU A 11 35.23 -7.50 -13.72
C LEU A 11 34.06 -8.47 -14.07
N ALA A 12 33.55 -9.15 -13.07
CA ALA A 12 32.25 -9.83 -13.18
C ALA A 12 31.17 -8.75 -13.27
N MET A 13 30.73 -8.43 -14.48
CA MET A 13 29.50 -7.68 -14.67
C MET A 13 28.35 -8.60 -14.20
N SER A 14 27.80 -8.32 -13.02
CA SER A 14 26.52 -8.89 -12.59
C SER A 14 25.48 -8.42 -13.60
N ALA A 15 25.00 -9.32 -14.45
CA ALA A 15 23.84 -9.02 -15.28
C ALA A 15 22.68 -8.83 -14.31
N ALA A 16 22.09 -7.63 -14.29
CA ALA A 16 20.86 -7.37 -13.55
C ALA A 16 19.82 -8.43 -13.96
N ALA A 17 19.23 -9.10 -12.99
CA ALA A 17 18.22 -10.12 -13.27
C ALA A 17 17.01 -9.42 -13.90
N ALA A 18 16.67 -9.79 -15.13
CA ALA A 18 15.49 -9.23 -15.80
C ALA A 18 14.23 -9.54 -14.99
N VAL A 19 13.34 -8.57 -14.87
CA VAL A 19 12.02 -8.78 -14.27
C VAL A 19 11.27 -9.82 -15.12
N LYS A 20 10.74 -10.85 -14.45
CA LYS A 20 9.92 -11.89 -15.07
C LYS A 20 8.49 -11.73 -14.64
N ILE A 21 7.56 -11.81 -15.59
CA ILE A 21 6.12 -11.84 -15.36
C ILE A 21 5.61 -13.16 -15.93
N GLU A 22 5.20 -14.06 -15.06
CA GLU A 22 4.83 -15.42 -15.43
C GLU A 22 3.43 -15.75 -14.92
N LYS A 23 2.60 -16.40 -15.77
CA LYS A 23 1.30 -16.92 -15.33
C LYS A 23 1.52 -18.06 -14.34
N THR A 24 0.76 -18.08 -13.26
CA THR A 24 0.86 -19.08 -12.18
C THR A 24 -0.50 -19.37 -11.56
N ASN A 25 -0.61 -20.51 -10.87
CA ASN A 25 -1.73 -20.75 -9.96
C ASN A 25 -1.33 -20.25 -8.56
N TYR A 26 -2.15 -19.37 -7.99
CA TYR A 26 -1.92 -18.90 -6.64
C TYR A 26 -3.08 -19.25 -5.71
N LYS A 27 -2.86 -20.22 -4.83
CA LYS A 27 -3.79 -20.62 -3.76
C LYS A 27 -5.24 -20.84 -4.24
N GLY A 28 -5.40 -21.45 -5.41
CA GLY A 28 -6.70 -21.75 -6.00
C GLY A 28 -7.17 -20.78 -7.08
N TRP A 29 -6.48 -19.67 -7.31
CA TRP A 29 -6.69 -18.78 -8.47
C TRP A 29 -5.75 -19.15 -9.61
N PRO A 30 -6.23 -19.85 -10.66
CA PRO A 30 -5.39 -20.38 -11.74
C PRO A 30 -4.86 -19.31 -12.69
N ASN A 31 -5.47 -18.13 -12.69
CA ASN A 31 -5.11 -17.04 -13.58
C ASN A 31 -4.37 -15.92 -12.84
N SER A 32 -3.45 -16.27 -11.99
CA SER A 32 -2.57 -15.33 -11.32
C SER A 32 -1.29 -15.09 -12.10
N TYR A 33 -0.62 -13.98 -11.81
CA TYR A 33 0.66 -13.61 -12.41
C TYR A 33 1.67 -13.35 -11.29
N ARG A 34 2.81 -14.00 -11.39
CA ARG A 34 3.97 -13.77 -10.53
C ARG A 34 4.91 -12.80 -11.23
N ILE A 35 5.22 -11.70 -10.57
CA ILE A 35 6.19 -10.69 -11.00
C ILE A 35 7.39 -10.82 -10.09
N THR A 36 8.59 -11.07 -10.61
CA THR A 36 9.79 -11.25 -9.78
C THR A 36 11.06 -10.81 -10.49
N ASN A 37 12.02 -10.31 -9.72
CA ASN A 37 13.41 -10.06 -10.14
C ASN A 37 14.40 -11.03 -9.47
N GLY A 38 13.91 -12.07 -8.78
CA GLY A 38 14.72 -13.02 -8.04
C GLY A 38 14.97 -12.65 -6.57
N GLU A 39 14.84 -11.40 -6.17
CA GLU A 39 14.96 -10.94 -4.79
C GLU A 39 13.59 -10.87 -4.10
N VAL A 40 12.62 -10.28 -4.78
CA VAL A 40 11.24 -10.15 -4.32
C VAL A 40 10.26 -10.69 -5.34
N GLU A 41 9.04 -10.91 -4.88
CA GLU A 41 7.95 -11.34 -5.74
C GLU A 41 6.63 -10.66 -5.35
N LEU A 42 5.83 -10.36 -6.38
CA LEU A 42 4.44 -9.95 -6.25
C LEU A 42 3.55 -10.99 -6.93
N ILE A 43 2.32 -11.12 -6.43
CA ILE A 43 1.26 -11.89 -7.08
C ILE A 43 0.08 -10.98 -7.35
N VAL A 44 -0.30 -10.89 -8.62
CA VAL A 44 -1.54 -10.25 -9.08
C VAL A 44 -2.45 -11.35 -9.61
N THR A 45 -3.69 -11.43 -9.12
CA THR A 45 -4.66 -12.36 -9.69
C THR A 45 -5.55 -11.67 -10.71
N SER A 46 -5.94 -12.39 -11.77
CA SER A 46 -6.95 -11.93 -12.73
C SER A 46 -8.33 -12.59 -12.52
N ASP A 47 -8.45 -13.45 -11.53
CA ASP A 47 -9.72 -14.11 -11.22
C ASP A 47 -10.70 -13.20 -10.46
N ILE A 48 -10.17 -12.18 -9.81
CA ILE A 48 -10.86 -11.13 -9.04
C ILE A 48 -10.09 -9.80 -9.08
N GLY A 49 -10.68 -8.70 -8.68
CA GLY A 49 -9.97 -7.46 -8.41
C GLY A 49 -10.32 -6.29 -9.32
N PRO A 50 -9.32 -5.39 -9.58
CA PRO A 50 -7.86 -5.58 -9.57
C PRO A 50 -7.25 -5.65 -8.17
N ARG A 51 -6.31 -6.61 -7.97
CA ARG A 51 -5.76 -6.89 -6.64
C ARG A 51 -4.34 -7.47 -6.67
N ILE A 52 -3.47 -6.96 -5.78
CA ILE A 52 -2.14 -7.55 -5.51
C ILE A 52 -2.25 -8.37 -4.24
N MET A 53 -2.16 -9.69 -4.34
CA MET A 53 -2.38 -10.59 -3.20
C MET A 53 -1.13 -10.84 -2.36
N ARG A 54 0.05 -10.66 -2.95
CA ARG A 54 1.32 -10.93 -2.29
C ARG A 54 2.37 -9.91 -2.67
N TYR A 55 3.14 -9.48 -1.68
CA TYR A 55 4.43 -8.83 -1.86
C TYR A 55 5.37 -9.32 -0.77
N ALA A 56 6.47 -9.93 -1.16
CA ALA A 56 7.40 -10.61 -0.26
C ALA A 56 8.79 -10.75 -0.86
N PHE A 57 9.78 -11.02 -0.03
CA PHE A 57 11.03 -11.63 -0.50
C PHE A 57 10.74 -13.03 -1.04
N VAL A 58 11.45 -13.45 -2.10
CA VAL A 58 11.30 -14.78 -2.68
C VAL A 58 11.51 -15.86 -1.60
N GLY A 59 10.52 -16.75 -1.46
CA GLY A 59 10.50 -17.77 -0.43
C GLY A 59 10.21 -17.29 1.00
N GLY A 60 10.00 -15.98 1.19
CA GLY A 60 9.67 -15.39 2.48
C GLY A 60 8.16 -15.32 2.77
N PRO A 61 7.78 -14.92 3.99
CA PRO A 61 6.38 -14.70 4.35
C PRO A 61 5.78 -13.52 3.58
N ASN A 62 4.47 -13.58 3.33
CA ASN A 62 3.73 -12.49 2.73
C ASN A 62 3.57 -11.34 3.73
N PHE A 63 3.84 -10.10 3.30
CA PHE A 63 3.55 -8.92 4.11
C PHE A 63 2.06 -8.54 4.10
N PHE A 64 1.30 -9.07 3.13
CA PHE A 64 -0.13 -8.78 3.02
C PHE A 64 -0.97 -9.87 3.67
N LYS A 65 -2.10 -9.45 4.23
CA LYS A 65 -3.14 -10.36 4.74
C LYS A 65 -3.75 -11.17 3.63
N GLU A 66 -4.00 -12.42 3.90
CA GLU A 66 -4.80 -13.33 3.09
C GLU A 66 -5.86 -13.97 3.99
N PHE A 67 -7.09 -14.04 3.50
CA PHE A 67 -8.19 -14.70 4.19
C PHE A 67 -8.35 -16.11 3.63
N THR A 68 -7.97 -17.11 4.40
CA THR A 68 -7.92 -18.52 3.97
C THR A 68 -9.26 -19.01 3.43
N GLU A 69 -10.36 -18.53 4.02
CA GLU A 69 -11.73 -18.89 3.66
C GLU A 69 -12.19 -18.34 2.30
N THR A 70 -11.51 -17.33 1.75
CA THR A 70 -11.85 -16.71 0.46
C THR A 70 -10.81 -16.96 -0.63
N LEU A 71 -9.68 -17.59 -0.30
CA LEU A 71 -8.65 -17.93 -1.28
C LEU A 71 -9.20 -18.85 -2.37
N GLY A 72 -8.87 -18.55 -3.62
CA GLY A 72 -9.28 -19.31 -4.80
C GLY A 72 -10.76 -19.16 -5.18
N LYS A 73 -11.54 -18.39 -4.44
CA LYS A 73 -12.97 -18.16 -4.72
C LYS A 73 -13.17 -16.90 -5.56
N SER A 74 -14.24 -16.89 -6.36
CA SER A 74 -14.66 -15.77 -7.22
C SER A 74 -16.14 -15.91 -7.58
N GLY A 75 -16.74 -14.81 -8.10
CA GLY A 75 -18.10 -14.82 -8.61
C GLY A 75 -19.19 -14.68 -7.53
N GLU A 76 -18.86 -14.33 -6.30
CA GLU A 76 -19.85 -14.08 -5.26
C GLU A 76 -20.69 -12.83 -5.61
N PRO A 77 -22.02 -12.86 -5.32
CA PRO A 77 -22.92 -11.77 -5.71
C PRO A 77 -22.78 -10.51 -4.85
N ALA A 78 -22.20 -10.62 -3.66
CA ALA A 78 -21.94 -9.51 -2.75
C ALA A 78 -20.43 -9.28 -2.60
N TRP A 79 -20.03 -8.10 -2.20
CA TRP A 79 -18.64 -7.79 -1.88
C TRP A 79 -18.08 -8.76 -0.82
N VAL A 80 -16.84 -9.19 -1.01
CA VAL A 80 -16.14 -10.15 -0.13
C VAL A 80 -14.78 -9.62 0.28
N LEU A 81 -14.49 -9.67 1.59
CA LEU A 81 -13.20 -9.34 2.14
C LEU A 81 -12.14 -10.39 1.76
N ARG A 82 -11.07 -9.98 1.03
CA ARG A 82 -10.10 -10.93 0.46
C ARG A 82 -8.65 -10.69 0.85
N GLY A 83 -8.35 -9.56 1.47
CA GLY A 83 -6.97 -9.16 1.78
C GLY A 83 -6.20 -8.58 0.59
N GLY A 84 -4.88 -8.56 0.68
CA GLY A 84 -4.02 -7.98 -0.35
C GLY A 84 -4.10 -6.45 -0.42
N HIS A 85 -3.77 -5.93 -1.61
CA HIS A 85 -3.85 -4.51 -1.91
C HIS A 85 -4.86 -4.24 -3.02
N ARG A 86 -5.66 -3.18 -2.88
CA ARG A 86 -6.72 -2.76 -3.80
C ARG A 86 -6.85 -1.24 -3.88
N VAL A 87 -7.64 -0.76 -4.85
CA VAL A 87 -8.04 0.64 -4.97
C VAL A 87 -9.55 0.80 -4.87
N TRP A 88 -9.99 1.75 -4.07
CA TRP A 88 -11.37 2.21 -3.93
C TRP A 88 -11.50 3.68 -4.30
N ALA A 89 -12.72 4.20 -4.33
CA ALA A 89 -13.04 5.62 -4.50
C ALA A 89 -13.55 6.18 -3.18
N ALA A 90 -12.79 7.10 -2.57
CA ALA A 90 -13.20 7.86 -1.39
C ALA A 90 -14.12 9.04 -1.76
N PRO A 91 -14.90 9.59 -0.81
CA PRO A 91 -15.10 9.08 0.55
C PRO A 91 -15.87 7.77 0.59
N GLU A 92 -15.78 7.05 1.72
CA GLU A 92 -16.51 5.79 1.90
C GLU A 92 -18.01 5.99 1.75
N ASP A 93 -18.65 5.07 1.02
CA ASP A 93 -20.08 5.08 0.72
C ASP A 93 -20.64 3.67 0.79
N ALA A 94 -21.74 3.48 1.49
CA ALA A 94 -22.32 2.16 1.78
C ALA A 94 -22.67 1.34 0.53
N VAL A 95 -22.87 1.98 -0.62
CA VAL A 95 -23.21 1.33 -1.89
C VAL A 95 -22.01 1.27 -2.82
N ARG A 96 -21.38 2.43 -3.08
CA ARG A 96 -20.30 2.57 -4.06
C ARG A 96 -19.06 1.83 -3.62
N THR A 97 -18.65 1.97 -2.36
CA THR A 97 -17.40 1.38 -1.85
C THR A 97 -17.45 -0.15 -1.87
N TYR A 98 -18.60 -0.71 -1.58
CA TYR A 98 -18.82 -2.15 -1.50
C TYR A 98 -19.42 -2.76 -2.78
N ALA A 99 -19.21 -2.12 -3.92
CA ALA A 99 -19.49 -2.75 -5.21
C ALA A 99 -18.61 -4.01 -5.35
N PRO A 100 -19.21 -5.17 -5.77
CA PRO A 100 -18.45 -6.41 -5.87
C PRO A 100 -17.33 -6.32 -6.89
N ASP A 101 -16.10 -6.68 -6.47
CA ASP A 101 -14.89 -6.83 -7.27
C ASP A 101 -14.49 -8.32 -7.40
N ASN A 102 -15.50 -9.21 -7.43
CA ASN A 102 -15.37 -10.67 -7.36
C ASN A 102 -15.26 -11.35 -8.72
N GLY A 103 -15.22 -10.57 -9.79
CA GLY A 103 -15.14 -11.07 -11.17
C GLY A 103 -13.74 -10.95 -11.78
N PRO A 104 -13.53 -11.57 -12.96
CA PRO A 104 -12.26 -11.54 -13.64
C PRO A 104 -11.92 -10.15 -14.16
N VAL A 105 -10.62 -9.83 -14.13
CA VAL A 105 -10.04 -8.61 -14.66
C VAL A 105 -9.20 -8.88 -15.90
N HIS A 106 -9.09 -7.89 -16.77
CA HIS A 106 -8.22 -7.94 -17.94
C HIS A 106 -6.78 -7.68 -17.54
N ILE A 107 -5.86 -8.54 -18.00
CA ILE A 107 -4.42 -8.37 -17.78
C ILE A 107 -3.75 -8.00 -19.11
N GLU A 108 -2.95 -6.93 -19.09
CA GLU A 108 -2.06 -6.56 -20.16
C GLU A 108 -0.62 -6.50 -19.64
N ILE A 109 0.33 -7.10 -20.38
CA ILE A 109 1.75 -7.07 -20.04
C ILE A 109 2.48 -6.25 -21.10
N LYS A 110 3.15 -5.18 -20.66
CA LYS A 110 3.94 -4.27 -21.52
C LYS A 110 5.37 -4.22 -21.02
N GLY A 111 6.23 -5.06 -21.59
CA GLY A 111 7.62 -5.19 -21.14
C GLY A 111 7.70 -5.72 -19.72
N ASP A 112 8.17 -4.90 -18.79
CA ASP A 112 8.33 -5.18 -17.35
C ASP A 112 7.14 -4.74 -16.48
N THR A 113 6.04 -4.31 -17.11
CA THR A 113 4.87 -3.74 -16.45
C THR A 113 3.66 -4.64 -16.66
N LEU A 114 2.89 -4.87 -15.58
CA LEU A 114 1.60 -5.56 -15.62
C LEU A 114 0.48 -4.58 -15.29
N GLU A 115 -0.53 -4.54 -16.14
CA GLU A 115 -1.77 -3.76 -15.95
C GLU A 115 -2.93 -4.72 -15.69
N ALA A 116 -3.66 -4.51 -14.59
CA ALA A 116 -4.87 -5.26 -14.22
C ALA A 116 -6.06 -4.30 -14.20
N THR A 117 -7.02 -4.49 -15.09
CA THR A 117 -8.17 -3.58 -15.28
C THR A 117 -9.47 -4.35 -15.10
N GLU A 118 -10.32 -3.92 -14.16
CA GLU A 118 -11.68 -4.47 -14.06
C GLU A 118 -12.60 -3.90 -15.14
N PRO A 119 -13.65 -4.64 -15.56
CA PRO A 119 -14.75 -4.06 -16.30
C PRO A 119 -15.44 -2.95 -15.51
N ALA A 120 -16.00 -1.94 -16.21
CA ALA A 120 -16.76 -0.91 -15.51
C ALA A 120 -17.86 -1.53 -14.62
N GLU A 121 -17.85 -1.19 -13.34
CA GLU A 121 -18.82 -1.70 -12.37
C GLU A 121 -20.25 -1.30 -12.77
N PRO A 122 -21.19 -2.23 -12.89
CA PRO A 122 -22.55 -1.90 -13.28
C PRO A 122 -23.27 -0.93 -12.34
N LEU A 123 -22.93 -0.99 -11.05
CA LEU A 123 -23.57 -0.19 -10.00
C LEU A 123 -23.06 1.26 -9.96
N THR A 124 -21.77 1.46 -10.16
CA THR A 124 -21.10 2.76 -9.95
C THR A 124 -20.69 3.43 -11.26
N GLY A 125 -20.49 2.66 -12.31
CA GLY A 125 -19.90 3.11 -13.56
C GLY A 125 -18.40 3.39 -13.45
N LEU A 126 -17.73 2.99 -12.38
CA LEU A 126 -16.29 3.13 -12.23
C LEU A 126 -15.55 1.93 -12.85
N GLU A 127 -14.45 2.20 -13.52
CA GLU A 127 -13.48 1.22 -14.00
C GLU A 127 -12.18 1.46 -13.23
N LYS A 128 -11.72 0.44 -12.49
CA LYS A 128 -10.49 0.54 -11.69
C LYS A 128 -9.37 -0.25 -12.33
N GLN A 129 -8.16 0.28 -12.25
CA GLN A 129 -6.96 -0.33 -12.78
C GLN A 129 -5.82 -0.21 -11.78
N ILE A 130 -5.03 -1.28 -11.65
CA ILE A 130 -3.74 -1.26 -10.96
C ILE A 130 -2.66 -1.60 -11.98
N VAL A 131 -1.62 -0.76 -12.04
CA VAL A 131 -0.43 -0.97 -12.87
C VAL A 131 0.75 -1.22 -11.95
N VAL A 132 1.45 -2.33 -12.16
CA VAL A 132 2.56 -2.77 -11.31
C VAL A 132 3.83 -2.80 -12.11
N LYS A 133 4.85 -2.10 -11.62
CA LYS A 133 6.21 -2.11 -12.18
C LYS A 133 7.23 -2.42 -11.08
N LEU A 134 7.88 -3.58 -11.20
CA LEU A 134 8.96 -3.99 -10.31
C LEU A 134 10.30 -3.48 -10.85
N SER A 135 11.15 -2.95 -9.96
CA SER A 135 12.54 -2.64 -10.31
C SER A 135 13.32 -3.92 -10.67
N PRO A 136 14.24 -3.88 -11.64
CA PRO A 136 15.09 -5.04 -11.96
C PRO A 136 16.04 -5.42 -10.80
N GLU A 137 16.32 -4.52 -9.87
CA GLU A 137 17.18 -4.76 -8.72
C GLU A 137 16.51 -4.27 -7.44
N GLY A 138 16.81 -4.94 -6.32
CA GLY A 138 16.27 -4.61 -5.00
C GLY A 138 14.78 -4.93 -4.89
N SER A 139 14.10 -4.20 -4.02
CA SER A 139 12.70 -4.47 -3.70
C SER A 139 11.72 -3.40 -4.20
N SER A 140 12.18 -2.37 -4.92
CA SER A 140 11.35 -1.23 -5.28
C SER A 140 10.24 -1.60 -6.28
N VAL A 141 9.01 -1.20 -5.97
CA VAL A 141 7.82 -1.39 -6.81
C VAL A 141 7.09 -0.06 -6.95
N GLU A 142 6.75 0.30 -8.17
CA GLU A 142 5.80 1.37 -8.47
C GLU A 142 4.42 0.76 -8.69
N VAL A 143 3.41 1.30 -8.01
CA VAL A 143 2.00 0.89 -8.15
C VAL A 143 1.19 2.12 -8.50
N LEU A 144 0.74 2.19 -9.76
CA LEU A 144 -0.18 3.24 -10.22
C LEU A 144 -1.62 2.71 -10.13
N HIS A 145 -2.45 3.45 -9.41
CA HIS A 145 -3.89 3.26 -9.35
C HIS A 145 -4.56 4.24 -10.30
N ARG A 146 -5.52 3.75 -11.09
CA ARG A 146 -6.33 4.59 -11.95
C ARG A 146 -7.81 4.27 -11.72
N ILE A 147 -8.62 5.32 -11.62
CA ILE A 147 -10.08 5.21 -11.57
C ILE A 147 -10.63 6.03 -12.72
N LYS A 148 -11.38 5.39 -13.62
CA LYS A 148 -12.05 6.04 -14.74
C LYS A 148 -13.54 6.06 -14.51
N ASN A 149 -14.17 7.19 -14.76
CA ASN A 149 -15.61 7.33 -14.76
C ASN A 149 -16.17 6.90 -16.15
N ALA A 150 -16.59 5.66 -16.28
CA ALA A 150 -17.30 5.14 -17.46
C ALA A 150 -18.81 5.38 -17.39
N GLY A 151 -19.32 5.99 -16.31
CA GLY A 151 -20.71 6.34 -16.09
C GLY A 151 -21.16 7.60 -16.84
N LYS A 152 -22.34 8.09 -16.51
CA LYS A 152 -23.00 9.22 -17.20
C LYS A 152 -22.96 10.54 -16.42
N HIS A 153 -22.62 10.51 -15.14
CA HIS A 153 -22.66 11.66 -14.25
C HIS A 153 -21.26 12.00 -13.73
N THR A 154 -21.02 13.28 -13.48
CA THR A 154 -19.81 13.71 -12.77
C THR A 154 -19.84 13.22 -11.32
N LEU A 155 -18.74 12.64 -10.84
CA LEU A 155 -18.58 12.15 -9.47
C LEU A 155 -17.51 12.99 -8.76
N GLU A 156 -17.74 13.35 -7.50
CA GLU A 156 -16.70 13.91 -6.64
C GLU A 156 -16.10 12.78 -5.82
N ILE A 157 -14.92 12.37 -6.19
CA ILE A 157 -14.22 11.23 -5.61
C ILE A 157 -12.71 11.45 -5.53
N ALA A 158 -12.06 10.70 -4.66
CA ALA A 158 -10.61 10.61 -4.57
C ALA A 158 -10.16 9.15 -4.75
N PRO A 159 -8.95 8.89 -5.26
CA PRO A 159 -8.37 7.55 -5.24
C PRO A 159 -8.02 7.18 -3.79
N TRP A 160 -8.35 5.97 -3.41
CA TRP A 160 -8.14 5.42 -2.08
C TRP A 160 -7.51 4.04 -2.20
N ALA A 161 -6.20 3.97 -1.93
CA ALA A 161 -5.39 2.76 -2.08
C ALA A 161 -5.18 2.09 -0.72
N LEU A 162 -5.73 0.88 -0.56
CA LEU A 162 -5.75 0.16 0.70
C LEU A 162 -4.85 -1.08 0.64
N THR A 163 -3.96 -1.22 1.63
CA THR A 163 -3.14 -2.42 1.81
C THR A 163 -3.48 -3.07 3.13
N MET A 164 -4.09 -4.26 3.06
CA MET A 164 -4.28 -5.10 4.24
C MET A 164 -2.97 -5.81 4.57
N MET A 165 -2.42 -5.51 5.73
CA MET A 165 -1.17 -6.07 6.22
C MET A 165 -1.41 -7.37 7.00
N ALA A 166 -0.47 -8.30 6.92
CA ALA A 166 -0.49 -9.53 7.70
C ALA A 166 -0.47 -9.19 9.21
N PRO A 167 -1.14 -10.01 10.06
CA PRO A 167 -1.30 -9.70 11.48
C PRO A 167 0.00 -9.74 12.27
N GLY A 168 0.01 -9.06 13.43
CA GLY A 168 1.09 -9.07 14.42
C GLY A 168 2.15 -7.99 14.23
N GLY A 169 2.00 -7.09 13.26
CA GLY A 169 2.95 -6.00 13.01
C GLY A 169 2.47 -4.64 13.53
N VAL A 170 3.21 -3.60 13.17
CA VAL A 170 2.99 -2.23 13.62
C VAL A 170 3.09 -1.27 12.46
N ALA A 171 2.01 -0.50 12.21
CA ALA A 171 2.05 0.63 11.29
C ALA A 171 2.72 1.83 11.97
N ILE A 172 3.56 2.53 11.22
CA ILE A 172 4.36 3.68 11.68
C ILE A 172 4.26 4.76 10.62
N HIS A 173 3.89 5.98 11.01
CA HIS A 173 4.09 7.16 10.18
C HIS A 173 4.57 8.36 10.99
N GLY A 174 5.25 9.31 10.34
CA GLY A 174 5.85 10.44 11.01
C GLY A 174 4.90 11.62 11.18
N PHE A 175 4.98 12.30 12.31
CA PHE A 175 4.42 13.64 12.45
C PHE A 175 5.30 14.68 11.71
N PRO A 176 4.74 15.83 11.29
CA PRO A 176 5.54 16.94 10.82
C PRO A 176 6.48 17.42 11.93
N PRO A 177 7.61 18.06 11.57
CA PRO A 177 8.54 18.61 12.55
C PRO A 177 7.84 19.53 13.56
N ARG A 178 8.15 19.38 14.83
CA ARG A 178 7.58 20.22 15.89
C ARG A 178 8.09 21.66 15.79
N GLY A 179 7.16 22.59 15.76
CA GLY A 179 7.47 24.02 15.93
C GLY A 179 7.68 24.40 17.40
N LYS A 180 8.30 25.56 17.64
CA LYS A 180 8.49 26.12 18.98
C LYS A 180 7.44 27.18 19.26
N HIS A 181 6.85 27.14 20.44
CA HIS A 181 6.03 28.24 20.96
C HIS A 181 6.96 29.31 21.57
N PRO A 182 6.76 30.61 21.29
CA PRO A 182 5.68 31.26 20.51
C PRO A 182 6.00 31.48 19.01
N GLU A 183 7.06 30.87 18.47
CA GLU A 183 7.46 31.11 17.07
C GLU A 183 6.44 30.55 16.06
N VAL A 184 5.76 29.45 16.41
CA VAL A 184 4.73 28.80 15.60
C VAL A 184 3.43 28.72 16.41
N LEU A 185 2.39 29.44 15.98
CA LEU A 185 1.13 29.57 16.72
C LEU A 185 -0.07 28.91 16.06
N TYR A 186 0.06 28.40 14.84
CA TYR A 186 -1.04 27.81 14.08
C TYR A 186 -0.95 26.27 14.07
N PRO A 187 -2.12 25.59 13.89
CA PRO A 187 -2.16 24.14 13.80
C PRO A 187 -1.39 23.63 12.56
N THR A 188 -0.72 22.51 12.69
CA THR A 188 0.15 21.99 11.64
C THR A 188 -0.34 20.68 10.99
N ASN A 189 -1.11 19.87 11.71
CA ASN A 189 -1.50 18.55 11.20
C ASN A 189 -2.86 18.12 11.78
N PRO A 190 -3.91 17.92 10.95
CA PRO A 190 -5.15 17.33 11.41
C PRO A 190 -4.95 15.87 11.80
N LEU A 191 -5.56 15.46 12.89
CA LEU A 191 -5.76 14.06 13.27
C LEU A 191 -7.27 13.80 13.30
N VAL A 192 -7.73 12.86 12.52
CA VAL A 192 -9.15 12.57 12.33
C VAL A 192 -9.51 11.25 12.99
N MET A 193 -10.60 11.25 13.74
CA MET A 193 -11.13 10.09 14.45
C MET A 193 -12.43 9.62 13.82
N TRP A 194 -12.60 8.30 13.71
CA TRP A 194 -13.89 7.68 13.40
C TRP A 194 -14.72 7.54 14.68
N ALA A 195 -16.04 7.39 14.53
CA ALA A 195 -16.98 7.31 15.65
C ALA A 195 -16.69 6.16 16.62
N PHE A 196 -16.00 5.11 16.14
CA PHE A 196 -15.61 3.94 16.93
C PHE A 196 -14.16 3.99 17.44
N SER A 197 -13.39 5.04 17.11
CA SER A 197 -12.01 5.17 17.57
C SER A 197 -11.92 5.47 19.05
N ASN A 198 -11.06 4.76 19.76
CA ASN A 198 -10.77 4.96 21.17
C ASN A 198 -9.27 5.22 21.36
N LEU A 199 -8.88 6.47 21.61
CA LEU A 199 -7.47 6.84 21.83
C LEU A 199 -6.85 6.26 23.10
N SER A 200 -7.66 5.68 24.01
CA SER A 200 -7.17 4.95 25.17
C SER A 200 -6.84 3.49 24.86
N ASP A 201 -7.10 3.01 23.64
CA ASP A 201 -6.74 1.65 23.25
C ASP A 201 -5.22 1.50 23.24
N HIS A 202 -4.72 0.44 23.88
CA HIS A 202 -3.28 0.19 24.05
C HIS A 202 -2.51 -0.06 22.75
N ARG A 203 -3.21 -0.36 21.64
CA ARG A 203 -2.62 -0.52 20.32
C ARG A 203 -2.13 0.80 19.72
N TRP A 204 -2.69 1.94 20.16
CA TRP A 204 -2.19 3.26 19.80
C TRP A 204 -0.94 3.62 20.58
N ARG A 205 0.05 4.13 19.87
CA ARG A 205 1.24 4.73 20.49
C ARG A 205 1.60 6.02 19.80
N PHE A 206 1.66 7.09 20.56
CA PHE A 206 2.06 8.41 20.13
C PHE A 206 3.39 8.76 20.77
N THR A 207 4.35 9.24 19.97
CA THR A 207 5.60 9.79 20.44
C THR A 207 5.73 11.26 20.04
N SER A 208 6.89 11.88 20.21
CA SER A 208 7.08 13.25 19.76
C SER A 208 7.20 13.36 18.24
N LYS A 209 7.51 12.26 17.53
CA LYS A 209 7.82 12.21 16.11
C LYS A 209 6.94 11.26 15.31
N TYR A 210 6.36 10.24 15.95
CA TYR A 210 5.67 9.15 15.26
C TYR A 210 4.31 8.83 15.87
N LEU A 211 3.39 8.44 15.01
CA LEU A 211 2.16 7.76 15.36
C LEU A 211 2.29 6.30 14.93
N MET A 212 1.89 5.40 15.82
CA MET A 212 1.91 3.96 15.57
C MET A 212 0.60 3.31 15.95
N LEU A 213 0.22 2.29 15.17
CA LEU A 213 -0.89 1.39 15.44
C LEU A 213 -0.37 -0.04 15.43
N HIS A 214 -0.54 -0.74 16.54
CA HIS A 214 -0.21 -2.16 16.67
C HIS A 214 -1.39 -3.02 16.22
N GLN A 215 -1.15 -4.01 15.38
CA GLN A 215 -2.13 -5.06 15.14
C GLN A 215 -2.03 -6.10 16.24
N ASP A 216 -3.14 -6.34 16.95
CA ASP A 216 -3.25 -7.31 18.01
C ASP A 216 -4.31 -8.36 17.64
N PRO A 217 -3.92 -9.62 17.36
CA PRO A 217 -4.88 -10.66 16.97
C PRO A 217 -5.82 -11.10 18.09
N THR A 218 -5.60 -10.65 19.31
CA THR A 218 -6.47 -10.96 20.47
C THR A 218 -7.52 -9.90 20.74
N ASN A 219 -7.43 -8.73 20.06
CA ASN A 219 -8.35 -7.61 20.26
C ASN A 219 -9.20 -7.36 19.01
N ALA A 220 -10.48 -7.70 19.07
CA ALA A 220 -11.42 -7.56 17.96
C ALA A 220 -11.98 -6.15 17.78
N ASP A 221 -11.83 -5.26 18.75
CA ASP A 221 -12.38 -3.90 18.69
C ASP A 221 -11.74 -3.12 17.54
N PRO A 222 -12.52 -2.54 16.61
CA PRO A 222 -11.97 -1.80 15.51
C PRO A 222 -11.36 -0.48 15.98
N GLN A 223 -10.23 -0.11 15.39
CA GLN A 223 -9.62 1.20 15.59
C GLN A 223 -9.29 1.81 14.23
N LYS A 224 -9.54 3.11 14.06
CA LYS A 224 -9.16 3.85 12.86
C LYS A 224 -8.78 5.28 13.21
N LEU A 225 -7.70 5.78 12.62
CA LEU A 225 -7.33 7.19 12.60
C LEU A 225 -6.87 7.58 11.21
N GLY A 226 -7.13 8.83 10.86
CA GLY A 226 -6.62 9.46 9.66
C GLY A 226 -5.80 10.71 9.96
N SER A 227 -4.96 11.10 9.02
CA SER A 227 -4.16 12.30 9.11
C SER A 227 -3.80 12.85 7.73
N PHE A 228 -3.51 14.16 7.68
CA PHE A 228 -2.78 14.70 6.55
C PHE A 228 -1.29 14.44 6.75
N ASN A 229 -0.79 13.35 6.19
CA ASN A 229 0.58 12.91 6.36
C ASN A 229 1.53 13.67 5.42
N LYS A 230 2.08 14.79 5.89
CA LYS A 230 3.03 15.63 5.13
C LYS A 230 4.36 14.94 4.80
N ASN A 231 4.72 13.90 5.54
CA ASN A 231 5.95 13.16 5.28
C ASN A 231 5.80 12.20 4.09
N THR A 232 4.57 11.93 3.65
CA THR A 232 4.23 11.13 2.46
C THR A 232 4.83 9.73 2.47
N TRP A 233 5.02 9.16 3.66
CA TRP A 233 5.42 7.77 3.85
C TRP A 233 4.68 7.13 5.02
N ALA A 234 4.49 5.82 4.93
CA ALA A 234 4.10 4.96 6.04
C ALA A 234 4.89 3.66 5.96
N ALA A 235 5.17 3.06 7.11
CA ALA A 235 5.90 1.81 7.20
C ALA A 235 5.14 0.79 8.03
N TYR A 236 5.35 -0.50 7.77
CA TYR A 236 4.82 -1.60 8.55
C TYR A 236 5.95 -2.53 8.96
N ALA A 237 6.22 -2.55 10.25
CA ALA A 237 7.19 -3.47 10.84
C ALA A 237 6.51 -4.80 11.15
N LEU A 238 7.01 -5.89 10.56
CA LEU A 238 6.49 -7.24 10.75
C LEU A 238 7.64 -8.23 10.87
N ASN A 239 7.73 -8.94 11.98
CA ASN A 239 8.84 -9.82 12.30
C ASN A 239 10.18 -9.04 12.20
N ASP A 240 11.11 -9.52 11.37
CA ASP A 240 12.41 -8.88 11.13
C ASP A 240 12.45 -8.10 9.81
N GLY A 241 11.29 -7.66 9.33
CA GLY A 241 11.17 -6.93 8.08
C GLY A 241 10.41 -5.62 8.21
N LEU A 242 10.61 -4.75 7.25
CA LEU A 242 9.91 -3.48 7.13
C LEU A 242 9.37 -3.32 5.71
N PHE A 243 8.05 -3.17 5.58
CA PHE A 243 7.41 -2.68 4.38
C PHE A 243 7.29 -1.17 4.47
N ILE A 244 7.62 -0.46 3.40
CA ILE A 244 7.46 0.99 3.30
C ILE A 244 6.63 1.29 2.07
N LYS A 245 5.63 2.17 2.23
CA LYS A 245 4.94 2.81 1.11
C LYS A 245 5.17 4.32 1.16
N ARG A 246 5.46 4.90 -0.02
CA ARG A 246 5.55 6.33 -0.27
C ARG A 246 4.52 6.71 -1.31
N TYR A 247 4.07 7.93 -1.24
CA TYR A 247 3.09 8.49 -2.17
C TYR A 247 3.26 10.00 -2.24
N ASP A 248 2.66 10.61 -3.23
CA ASP A 248 2.65 12.08 -3.32
C ASP A 248 1.38 12.63 -2.66
N ALA A 249 1.51 13.76 -1.98
CA ALA A 249 0.40 14.51 -1.44
C ALA A 249 0.54 16.00 -1.81
N GLU A 250 -0.58 16.65 -2.09
CA GLU A 250 -0.64 18.09 -2.26
C GLU A 250 -0.38 18.83 -0.94
N ASP A 251 -0.03 20.11 -1.01
CA ASP A 251 0.33 20.88 0.18
C ASP A 251 -0.85 21.24 1.10
N SER A 252 -2.09 20.98 0.68
CA SER A 252 -3.28 21.39 1.42
C SER A 252 -4.22 20.25 1.78
N PRO A 253 -4.53 20.04 3.06
CA PRO A 253 -5.51 19.04 3.49
C PRO A 253 -6.94 19.34 2.99
N LYS A 254 -7.26 20.58 2.58
CA LYS A 254 -8.60 20.99 2.17
C LYS A 254 -9.13 20.24 0.95
N ASN A 255 -8.21 19.71 0.14
CA ASN A 255 -8.54 18.99 -1.09
C ASN A 255 -8.74 17.48 -0.86
N TYR A 256 -8.57 16.99 0.37
CA TYR A 256 -8.64 15.56 0.66
C TYR A 256 -9.97 15.18 1.32
N PRO A 257 -10.44 13.92 1.12
CA PRO A 257 -11.62 13.41 1.81
C PRO A 257 -11.40 13.30 3.33
N ASP A 258 -12.46 12.93 4.04
CA ASP A 258 -12.43 12.58 5.45
C ASP A 258 -11.73 13.63 6.33
N PHE A 259 -12.20 14.90 6.18
CA PHE A 259 -11.65 16.09 6.87
C PHE A 259 -10.17 16.39 6.58
N GLY A 260 -9.65 15.91 5.45
CA GLY A 260 -8.30 16.21 4.98
C GLY A 260 -7.30 15.09 5.20
N CYS A 261 -7.72 13.84 5.10
CA CYS A 261 -6.84 12.68 5.22
C CYS A 261 -6.15 12.35 3.90
N SER A 262 -4.81 12.34 3.91
CA SER A 262 -4.00 11.74 2.85
C SER A 262 -3.48 10.35 3.23
N PHE A 263 -3.64 9.98 4.51
CA PHE A 263 -3.30 8.67 5.06
C PHE A 263 -4.27 8.28 6.17
N GLU A 264 -4.72 7.03 6.13
CA GLU A 264 -5.54 6.42 7.16
C GLU A 264 -4.97 5.06 7.56
N THR A 265 -5.24 4.64 8.79
CA THR A 265 -4.88 3.31 9.25
C THR A 265 -5.99 2.73 10.11
N PHE A 266 -6.34 1.49 9.84
CA PHE A 266 -7.39 0.72 10.51
C PHE A 266 -6.80 -0.57 11.06
N THR A 267 -7.34 -1.09 12.16
CA THR A 267 -7.04 -2.45 12.65
C THR A 267 -8.20 -3.08 13.39
N ASN A 268 -8.22 -4.40 13.36
CA ASN A 268 -9.02 -5.29 14.20
C ASN A 268 -8.18 -6.53 14.55
N ALA A 269 -8.81 -7.62 15.03
CA ALA A 269 -8.09 -8.85 15.34
C ALA A 269 -7.47 -9.57 14.14
N GLU A 270 -7.94 -9.30 12.92
CA GLU A 270 -7.55 -10.10 11.74
C GLU A 270 -6.45 -9.46 10.90
N PHE A 271 -6.39 -8.12 10.86
CA PHE A 271 -5.46 -7.38 10.00
C PHE A 271 -5.28 -5.93 10.46
N LEU A 272 -4.34 -5.27 9.80
CA LEU A 272 -4.18 -3.82 9.84
C LEU A 272 -4.20 -3.28 8.42
N GLU A 273 -4.85 -2.14 8.18
CA GLU A 273 -4.82 -1.44 6.89
C GLU A 273 -3.91 -0.21 6.94
N MET A 274 -3.16 -0.06 5.86
CA MET A 274 -2.42 1.15 5.53
C MET A 274 -3.02 1.72 4.25
N GLU A 275 -3.63 2.90 4.37
CA GLU A 275 -4.48 3.47 3.35
C GLU A 275 -3.92 4.83 2.92
N THR A 276 -3.70 5.03 1.62
CA THR A 276 -3.29 6.33 1.09
C THR A 276 -4.38 6.90 0.21
N LEU A 277 -4.58 8.21 0.30
CA LEU A 277 -5.63 8.90 -0.43
C LEU A 277 -5.03 10.02 -1.28
N GLY A 278 -5.53 10.16 -2.50
CA GLY A 278 -5.30 11.34 -3.32
C GLY A 278 -6.33 12.43 -3.03
N PRO A 279 -6.20 13.61 -3.68
CA PRO A 279 -7.16 14.70 -3.53
C PRO A 279 -8.50 14.36 -4.19
N LEU A 280 -9.59 14.96 -3.65
CA LEU A 280 -10.92 14.97 -4.25
C LEU A 280 -10.90 15.65 -5.61
N GLN A 281 -11.56 15.05 -6.58
CA GLN A 281 -11.69 15.57 -7.93
C GLN A 281 -13.11 15.41 -8.46
N HIS A 282 -13.58 16.40 -9.20
CA HIS A 282 -14.83 16.29 -9.98
C HIS A 282 -14.58 15.52 -11.27
N LEU A 283 -14.71 14.20 -11.19
CA LEU A 283 -14.42 13.27 -12.28
C LEU A 283 -15.58 13.21 -13.26
N LYS A 284 -15.45 13.87 -14.40
CA LYS A 284 -16.45 13.89 -15.48
C LYS A 284 -16.52 12.51 -16.18
N PRO A 285 -17.66 12.19 -16.85
CA PRO A 285 -17.75 11.01 -17.72
C PRO A 285 -16.59 10.94 -18.70
N GLY A 286 -15.97 9.77 -18.82
CA GLY A 286 -14.81 9.49 -19.66
C GLY A 286 -13.46 9.93 -19.08
N ALA A 287 -13.42 10.75 -18.03
CA ALA A 287 -12.18 11.18 -17.37
C ALA A 287 -11.63 10.11 -16.41
N SER A 288 -10.33 10.21 -16.10
CA SER A 288 -9.65 9.34 -15.15
C SER A 288 -8.86 10.17 -14.15
N LEU A 289 -8.74 9.67 -12.92
CA LEU A 289 -7.82 10.14 -11.90
C LEU A 289 -6.77 9.06 -11.60
N GLN A 290 -5.66 9.48 -11.00
CA GLN A 290 -4.53 8.59 -10.73
C GLN A 290 -3.95 8.85 -9.35
N HIS A 291 -3.37 7.79 -8.76
CA HIS A 291 -2.63 7.83 -7.51
C HIS A 291 -1.46 6.84 -7.58
N VAL A 292 -0.27 7.29 -7.24
CA VAL A 292 0.94 6.47 -7.34
C VAL A 292 1.48 6.19 -5.95
N GLU A 293 1.81 4.93 -5.70
CA GLU A 293 2.56 4.48 -4.54
C GLU A 293 3.89 3.87 -4.97
N HIS A 294 4.94 4.10 -4.18
CA HIS A 294 6.23 3.44 -4.31
C HIS A 294 6.48 2.59 -3.07
N TRP A 295 6.66 1.30 -3.27
CA TRP A 295 6.85 0.35 -2.18
C TRP A 295 8.27 -0.16 -2.13
N THR A 296 8.74 -0.46 -0.92
CA THR A 296 10.01 -1.20 -0.69
C THR A 296 9.87 -2.17 0.47
N LEU A 297 10.66 -3.26 0.43
CA LEU A 297 10.84 -4.20 1.53
C LEU A 297 12.29 -4.14 2.02
N HIS A 298 12.48 -4.19 3.33
CA HIS A 298 13.78 -4.23 3.97
C HIS A 298 13.85 -5.41 4.93
N LYS A 299 14.96 -6.16 4.86
CA LYS A 299 15.28 -7.27 5.79
C LYS A 299 16.03 -6.75 7.01
N SER A 300 16.05 -7.54 8.07
CA SER A 300 16.91 -7.32 9.25
C SER A 300 16.64 -5.98 9.96
N VAL A 301 15.39 -5.55 9.95
CA VAL A 301 14.94 -4.37 10.71
C VAL A 301 14.37 -4.83 12.04
N HIS A 302 15.25 -5.02 13.02
CA HIS A 302 14.88 -5.52 14.35
C HIS A 302 14.56 -4.36 15.30
N LEU A 303 13.29 -4.00 15.41
CA LEU A 303 12.82 -2.98 16.35
C LEU A 303 12.72 -3.58 17.77
N ARG A 304 13.64 -3.20 18.65
CA ARG A 304 13.63 -3.60 20.08
C ARG A 304 12.72 -2.72 20.91
N SER A 305 12.43 -1.53 20.44
CA SER A 305 11.49 -0.60 21.03
C SER A 305 10.86 0.29 19.96
N TYR A 306 9.75 0.93 20.31
CA TYR A 306 9.07 1.92 19.46
C TYR A 306 9.27 3.35 19.98
N ALA A 307 10.39 3.61 20.65
CA ALA A 307 10.79 4.96 21.08
C ALA A 307 11.46 5.72 19.92
N ASP A 308 11.34 7.07 19.94
CA ASP A 308 11.91 7.94 18.91
C ASP A 308 13.37 7.60 18.53
N PRO A 309 14.31 7.38 19.47
CA PRO A 309 15.71 7.10 19.11
C PRO A 309 15.89 5.80 18.30
N GLU A 310 15.08 4.77 18.57
CA GLU A 310 15.15 3.51 17.84
C GLU A 310 14.58 3.66 16.43
N LEU A 311 13.43 4.33 16.30
CA LEU A 311 12.81 4.61 15.00
C LEU A 311 13.66 5.56 14.15
N ASP A 312 14.28 6.58 14.76
CA ASP A 312 15.23 7.47 14.10
C ASP A 312 16.45 6.73 13.55
N ARG A 313 16.90 5.71 14.26
CA ARG A 313 18.07 4.92 13.87
C ARG A 313 17.78 3.90 12.77
N LEU A 314 16.61 3.23 12.83
CA LEU A 314 16.33 2.08 11.97
C LEU A 314 15.30 2.36 10.87
N VAL A 315 14.30 3.19 11.14
CA VAL A 315 13.19 3.45 10.19
C VAL A 315 13.45 4.73 9.40
N LEU A 316 13.80 5.82 10.08
CA LEU A 316 13.91 7.13 9.44
C LEU A 316 14.90 7.15 8.24
N PRO A 317 16.08 6.54 8.28
CA PRO A 317 16.97 6.51 7.11
C PRO A 317 16.36 5.78 5.91
N LEU A 318 15.59 4.71 6.16
CA LEU A 318 14.97 3.91 5.10
C LEU A 318 13.79 4.63 4.46
N VAL A 319 12.99 5.36 5.24
CA VAL A 319 11.82 6.09 4.71
C VAL A 319 12.20 7.42 4.07
N THR A 320 13.38 7.98 4.35
CA THR A 320 13.87 9.24 3.77
C THR A 320 14.84 9.03 2.60
N ALA A 321 15.36 7.82 2.39
CA ALA A 321 16.14 7.48 1.20
C ALA A 321 15.25 7.64 -0.03
N ARG A 322 15.73 8.42 -1.02
CA ARG A 322 15.06 8.66 -2.31
C ARG A 322 15.60 7.74 -3.37
#